data_ce354e70d9af04ec671fe04931f22110
#
_entry.id   ce354e70d9af04ec671fe04931f22110
#
_cell.length_a   1.000
_cell.length_b   1.000
_cell.length_c   1.000
_cell.angle_alpha   90.00
_cell.angle_beta   90.00
_cell.angle_gamma   90.00
#
_symmetry.space_group_name_H-M   'P 1'
#
loop_
_entity.id
_entity.type
_entity.pdbx_description
1 polymer ?
#
loop_
_entity_poly.entity_id
_entity_poly.type
_entity_poly.pdbx_seq_one_letter_code
_entity_poly.pdbx_strand_id
1 'polypeptide(L)'
;MAMQQRPSPSNAWVHKVACQQKTRSLHSCDFSVAVVGIGTSLEASVLATANLVDLGMSQIWAKATSRSHGRILRRIGAHHVVYPEFDAGARVAHMLSSKMLDYIEMEDGFSIIKMRPPRDIQGFTTAESKVRERFGVRIIGVKSPGQPFEYTTPETKIGPEDVIIVSGDSSLLEKFANR
;
A
#
# COMPACT_ATOMS: atom_id res chain seq x y z
N MET A 1 -17.35 -36.71 22.53
CA MET A 1 -16.80 -35.41 22.94
C MET A 1 -15.47 -35.24 22.22
N ALA A 2 -15.50 -34.73 20.99
CA ALA A 2 -14.33 -34.59 20.12
C ALA A 2 -13.89 -33.13 20.12
N MET A 3 -12.69 -32.88 20.67
CA MET A 3 -12.01 -31.57 20.62
C MET A 3 -11.59 -31.29 19.19
N GLN A 4 -12.22 -30.29 18.56
CA GLN A 4 -11.79 -29.73 17.29
C GLN A 4 -10.57 -28.82 17.55
N GLN A 5 -9.38 -29.27 17.15
CA GLN A 5 -8.17 -28.46 17.13
C GLN A 5 -8.33 -27.36 16.07
N ARG A 6 -8.17 -26.10 16.46
CA ARG A 6 -8.06 -24.95 15.55
C ARG A 6 -6.73 -25.04 14.83
N PRO A 7 -6.65 -24.88 13.51
CA PRO A 7 -5.37 -24.77 12.82
C PRO A 7 -4.72 -23.42 13.13
N SER A 8 -3.40 -23.45 13.32
CA SER A 8 -2.53 -22.27 13.49
C SER A 8 -2.55 -21.36 12.25
N PRO A 9 -2.33 -20.06 12.38
CA PRO A 9 -2.30 -19.15 11.25
C PRO A 9 -0.98 -19.25 10.51
N SER A 10 -0.86 -20.18 9.58
CA SER A 10 0.18 -20.18 8.56
C SER A 10 -0.34 -19.44 7.34
N ASN A 11 0.29 -18.32 7.04
CA ASN A 11 0.23 -17.43 5.90
C ASN A 11 -0.19 -18.05 4.56
N ALA A 12 -1.47 -18.19 4.31
CA ALA A 12 -2.01 -18.44 2.98
C ALA A 12 -3.42 -17.87 2.92
N TRP A 13 -3.54 -16.60 2.54
CA TRP A 13 -4.78 -16.05 2.01
C TRP A 13 -4.99 -16.65 0.61
N VAL A 14 -5.32 -17.93 0.58
CA VAL A 14 -5.88 -18.57 -0.60
C VAL A 14 -7.39 -18.50 -0.42
N HIS A 15 -8.02 -17.46 -0.95
CA HIS A 15 -9.42 -17.60 -1.29
C HIS A 15 -9.49 -18.64 -2.42
N LYS A 16 -9.70 -19.90 -2.03
CA LYS A 16 -10.11 -20.94 -2.96
C LYS A 16 -11.38 -20.47 -3.64
N VAL A 17 -11.28 -20.07 -4.89
CA VAL A 17 -12.42 -20.14 -5.79
C VAL A 17 -12.63 -21.63 -6.04
N ALA A 18 -13.41 -22.28 -5.18
CA ALA A 18 -13.85 -23.64 -5.38
C ALA A 18 -14.96 -23.61 -6.45
N CYS A 19 -14.57 -23.56 -7.72
CA CYS A 19 -15.44 -23.99 -8.79
C CYS A 19 -15.44 -25.52 -8.76
N GLN A 20 -16.37 -26.14 -8.02
CA GLN A 20 -16.65 -27.56 -8.17
C GLN A 20 -17.20 -27.76 -9.58
N GLN A 21 -16.45 -28.50 -10.40
CA GLN A 21 -16.96 -29.08 -11.64
C GLN A 21 -18.23 -29.88 -11.36
N LYS A 22 -19.37 -29.26 -11.61
CA LYS A 22 -20.63 -29.94 -11.84
C LYS A 22 -21.03 -29.64 -13.26
N THR A 23 -20.92 -30.67 -14.09
CA THR A 23 -21.37 -30.73 -15.47
C THR A 23 -22.75 -30.11 -15.66
N ARG A 24 -22.85 -29.26 -16.70
CA ARG A 24 -24.05 -28.70 -17.34
C ARG A 24 -24.70 -27.47 -16.67
N SER A 25 -24.58 -26.44 -17.44
CA SER A 25 -25.11 -25.06 -17.39
C SER A 25 -24.21 -24.08 -16.67
N LEU A 26 -23.27 -23.50 -17.43
CA LEU A 26 -22.57 -22.28 -17.12
C LEU A 26 -23.55 -21.10 -17.21
N HIS A 27 -24.37 -20.90 -16.20
CA HIS A 27 -25.08 -19.68 -15.97
C HIS A 27 -24.44 -18.98 -14.77
N SER A 28 -23.73 -17.89 -15.11
CA SER A 28 -23.26 -16.82 -14.24
C SER A 28 -22.61 -17.24 -12.92
N CYS A 29 -21.30 -17.35 -12.91
CA CYS A 29 -20.58 -16.99 -11.70
C CYS A 29 -20.84 -15.49 -11.45
N ASP A 30 -21.57 -15.15 -10.41
CA ASP A 30 -21.87 -13.76 -10.00
C ASP A 30 -20.62 -12.95 -9.55
N PHE A 31 -19.42 -13.46 -9.86
CA PHE A 31 -18.16 -12.81 -9.52
C PHE A 31 -17.66 -11.96 -10.69
N SER A 32 -17.52 -10.68 -10.46
CA SER A 32 -16.95 -9.72 -11.42
C SER A 32 -15.44 -9.54 -11.27
N VAL A 33 -14.84 -9.99 -10.15
CA VAL A 33 -13.42 -9.79 -9.82
C VAL A 33 -12.80 -11.09 -9.34
N ALA A 34 -11.63 -11.42 -9.88
CA ALA A 34 -10.78 -12.51 -9.41
C ALA A 34 -9.41 -12.00 -8.98
N VAL A 35 -8.84 -12.58 -7.91
CA VAL A 35 -7.51 -12.25 -7.41
C VAL A 35 -6.63 -13.49 -7.39
N VAL A 36 -5.54 -13.47 -8.18
CA VAL A 36 -4.53 -14.53 -8.23
C VAL A 36 -3.37 -14.14 -7.32
N GLY A 37 -3.34 -14.66 -6.09
CA GLY A 37 -2.33 -14.38 -5.06
C GLY A 37 -1.17 -15.40 -5.01
N ILE A 38 -0.93 -16.18 -6.06
CA ILE A 38 0.06 -17.26 -6.07
C ILE A 38 1.47 -16.67 -6.25
N GLY A 39 2.32 -16.81 -5.24
CA GLY A 39 3.70 -16.32 -5.25
C GLY A 39 4.76 -17.41 -5.22
N THR A 40 4.39 -18.66 -4.92
CA THR A 40 5.33 -19.78 -4.76
C THR A 40 5.62 -20.54 -6.06
N SER A 41 4.75 -20.43 -7.06
CA SER A 41 4.88 -21.08 -8.38
C SER A 41 4.47 -20.13 -9.49
N LEU A 42 5.43 -19.81 -10.36
CA LEU A 42 5.19 -19.01 -11.56
C LEU A 42 4.21 -19.72 -12.50
N GLU A 43 4.41 -21.02 -12.71
CA GLU A 43 3.55 -21.84 -13.55
C GLU A 43 2.10 -21.82 -13.07
N ALA A 44 1.85 -22.13 -11.79
CA ALA A 44 0.51 -22.13 -11.22
C ALA A 44 -0.15 -20.75 -11.30
N SER A 45 0.60 -19.67 -11.10
CA SER A 45 0.10 -18.29 -11.23
C SER A 45 -0.33 -17.97 -12.65
N VAL A 46 0.51 -18.33 -13.63
CA VAL A 46 0.24 -18.11 -15.07
C VAL A 46 -0.97 -18.92 -15.52
N LEU A 47 -1.02 -20.22 -15.22
CA LEU A 47 -2.13 -21.10 -15.60
C LEU A 47 -3.45 -20.66 -14.95
N ALA A 48 -3.45 -20.30 -13.67
CA ALA A 48 -4.64 -19.79 -12.99
C ALA A 48 -5.16 -18.51 -13.64
N THR A 49 -4.26 -17.59 -14.01
CA THR A 49 -4.64 -16.34 -14.68
C THR A 49 -5.20 -16.61 -16.08
N ALA A 50 -4.57 -17.49 -16.87
CA ALA A 50 -5.04 -17.85 -18.20
C ALA A 50 -6.45 -18.47 -18.14
N ASN A 51 -6.67 -19.43 -17.24
CA ASN A 51 -7.98 -20.05 -17.05
C ASN A 51 -9.08 -19.02 -16.69
N LEU A 52 -8.76 -17.99 -15.88
CA LEU A 52 -9.71 -16.93 -15.56
C LEU A 52 -10.03 -16.04 -16.76
N VAL A 53 -9.04 -15.80 -17.63
CA VAL A 53 -9.25 -15.09 -18.91
C VAL A 53 -10.16 -15.88 -19.83
N ASP A 54 -9.90 -17.19 -19.99
CA ASP A 54 -10.70 -18.09 -20.82
C ASP A 54 -12.14 -18.22 -20.31
N LEU A 55 -12.36 -18.10 -19.00
CA LEU A 55 -13.68 -18.06 -18.37
C LEU A 55 -14.38 -16.69 -18.53
N GLY A 56 -13.76 -15.71 -19.19
CA GLY A 56 -14.34 -14.39 -19.43
C GLY A 56 -14.46 -13.52 -18.18
N MET A 57 -13.58 -13.69 -17.19
CA MET A 57 -13.61 -12.91 -15.96
C MET A 57 -13.38 -11.41 -16.26
N SER A 58 -14.29 -10.54 -15.78
CA SER A 58 -14.33 -9.13 -16.13
C SER A 58 -13.13 -8.34 -15.54
N GLN A 59 -12.65 -8.73 -14.35
CA GLN A 59 -11.53 -8.08 -13.68
C GLN A 59 -10.61 -9.14 -13.04
N ILE A 60 -9.37 -9.18 -13.46
CA ILE A 60 -8.35 -10.11 -12.95
C ILE A 60 -7.21 -9.32 -12.34
N TRP A 61 -7.02 -9.47 -11.05
CA TRP A 61 -5.87 -8.96 -10.30
C TRP A 61 -4.88 -10.10 -10.09
N ALA A 62 -3.61 -9.88 -10.40
CA ALA A 62 -2.59 -10.90 -10.25
C ALA A 62 -1.37 -10.36 -9.50
N LYS A 63 -0.92 -11.15 -8.52
CA LYS A 63 0.32 -10.89 -7.79
C LYS A 63 1.52 -11.31 -8.63
N ALA A 64 2.48 -10.41 -8.83
CA ALA A 64 3.76 -10.73 -9.45
C ALA A 64 4.89 -10.69 -8.41
N THR A 65 5.81 -11.64 -8.50
CA THR A 65 7.00 -11.72 -7.64
C THR A 65 8.24 -11.11 -8.30
N SER A 66 8.16 -10.78 -9.60
CA SER A 66 9.21 -10.12 -10.37
C SER A 66 8.64 -9.33 -11.55
N ARG A 67 9.43 -8.40 -12.08
CA ARG A 67 9.04 -7.63 -13.28
C ARG A 67 8.79 -8.54 -14.50
N SER A 68 9.56 -9.64 -14.63
CA SER A 68 9.36 -10.62 -15.71
C SER A 68 8.06 -11.38 -15.54
N HIS A 69 7.75 -11.84 -14.33
CA HIS A 69 6.47 -12.46 -14.01
C HIS A 69 5.30 -11.54 -14.32
N GLY A 70 5.36 -10.28 -13.90
CA GLY A 70 4.30 -9.31 -14.16
C GLY A 70 4.10 -9.00 -15.65
N ARG A 71 5.16 -9.02 -16.45
CA ARG A 71 5.03 -8.88 -17.92
C ARG A 71 4.28 -10.06 -18.54
N ILE A 72 4.55 -11.28 -18.07
CA ILE A 72 3.81 -12.48 -18.51
C ILE A 72 2.35 -12.35 -18.13
N LEU A 73 2.04 -12.06 -16.87
CA LEU A 73 0.67 -11.92 -16.37
C LEU A 73 -0.16 -10.90 -17.18
N ARG A 74 0.43 -9.73 -17.50
CA ARG A 74 -0.24 -8.74 -18.36
C ARG A 74 -0.48 -9.26 -19.78
N ARG A 75 0.48 -9.98 -20.37
CA ARG A 75 0.37 -10.52 -21.73
C ARG A 75 -0.71 -11.59 -21.85
N ILE A 76 -0.95 -12.36 -20.82
CA ILE A 76 -1.99 -13.40 -20.81
C ILE A 76 -3.37 -12.85 -20.41
N GLY A 77 -3.50 -11.56 -20.09
CA GLY A 77 -4.78 -10.89 -19.88
C GLY A 77 -5.11 -10.51 -18.44
N ALA A 78 -4.13 -10.50 -17.51
CA ALA A 78 -4.37 -9.89 -16.19
C ALA A 78 -4.61 -8.39 -16.36
N HIS A 79 -5.73 -7.89 -15.84
CA HIS A 79 -6.13 -6.49 -15.91
C HIS A 79 -5.25 -5.62 -14.98
N HIS A 80 -4.95 -6.13 -13.78
CA HIS A 80 -4.14 -5.47 -12.79
C HIS A 80 -3.03 -6.41 -12.30
N VAL A 81 -1.79 -5.91 -12.27
CA VAL A 81 -0.64 -6.65 -11.73
C VAL A 81 -0.03 -5.85 -10.60
N VAL A 82 0.02 -6.45 -9.42
CA VAL A 82 0.55 -5.86 -8.18
C VAL A 82 1.84 -6.55 -7.74
N TYR A 83 2.72 -5.80 -7.06
CA TYR A 83 4.02 -6.28 -6.57
C TYR A 83 4.15 -6.05 -5.06
N PRO A 84 3.36 -6.72 -4.21
CA PRO A 84 3.25 -6.39 -2.79
C PRO A 84 4.57 -6.43 -2.04
N GLU A 85 5.46 -7.38 -2.36
CA GLU A 85 6.75 -7.51 -1.72
C GLU A 85 7.71 -6.36 -2.10
N PHE A 86 7.65 -5.92 -3.36
CA PHE A 86 8.45 -4.80 -3.84
C PHE A 86 7.98 -3.49 -3.19
N ASP A 87 6.67 -3.26 -3.19
CA ASP A 87 6.07 -2.05 -2.62
C ASP A 87 6.31 -1.98 -1.12
N ALA A 88 6.13 -3.11 -0.40
CA ALA A 88 6.45 -3.20 1.01
C ALA A 88 7.95 -2.99 1.29
N GLY A 89 8.83 -3.57 0.47
CA GLY A 89 10.28 -3.40 0.58
C GLY A 89 10.73 -1.96 0.38
N ALA A 90 10.20 -1.27 -0.64
CA ALA A 90 10.47 0.14 -0.88
C ALA A 90 10.04 1.01 0.31
N ARG A 91 8.84 0.77 0.84
CA ARG A 91 8.33 1.47 2.03
C ARG A 91 9.23 1.27 3.26
N VAL A 92 9.67 0.03 3.52
CA VAL A 92 10.61 -0.27 4.61
C VAL A 92 11.94 0.42 4.40
N ALA A 93 12.48 0.44 3.17
CA ALA A 93 13.73 1.12 2.86
C ALA A 93 13.67 2.62 3.18
N HIS A 94 12.59 3.31 2.82
CA HIS A 94 12.37 4.73 3.17
C HIS A 94 12.29 4.94 4.69
N MET A 95 11.62 4.05 5.43
CA MET A 95 11.55 4.14 6.89
C MET A 95 12.88 3.91 7.58
N LEU A 96 13.74 3.04 7.03
CA LEU A 96 15.06 2.75 7.60
C LEU A 96 16.10 3.84 7.27
N SER A 97 16.00 4.48 6.11
CA SER A 97 16.95 5.49 5.66
C SER A 97 16.65 6.90 6.16
N SER A 98 15.49 7.14 6.76
CA SER A 98 15.03 8.45 7.20
C SER A 98 14.28 8.39 8.54
N LYS A 99 13.94 9.57 9.10
CA LYS A 99 13.10 9.68 10.31
C LYS A 99 11.60 9.49 10.02
N MET A 100 11.25 8.88 8.90
CA MET A 100 9.86 8.62 8.52
C MET A 100 9.31 7.43 9.31
N LEU A 101 8.08 7.58 9.80
CA LEU A 101 7.32 6.51 10.45
C LEU A 101 6.47 5.73 9.46
N ASP A 102 6.15 6.37 8.30
CA ASP A 102 5.38 5.77 7.23
C ASP A 102 5.60 6.56 5.93
N TYR A 103 5.42 5.87 4.77
CA TYR A 103 5.63 6.43 3.44
C TYR A 103 4.61 5.87 2.46
N ILE A 104 3.96 6.74 1.71
CA ILE A 104 3.02 6.39 0.64
C ILE A 104 3.45 7.17 -0.60
N GLU A 105 3.90 6.46 -1.62
CA GLU A 105 4.19 7.03 -2.92
C GLU A 105 2.91 7.11 -3.75
N MET A 106 2.70 8.26 -4.35
CA MET A 106 1.64 8.52 -5.32
C MET A 106 2.24 8.53 -6.73
N GLU A 107 1.45 8.82 -7.72
CA GLU A 107 1.91 9.03 -9.08
C GLU A 107 2.73 10.34 -9.22
N ASP A 108 3.50 10.46 -10.30
CA ASP A 108 4.24 11.67 -10.70
C ASP A 108 5.25 12.20 -9.65
N GLY A 109 5.82 11.31 -8.82
CA GLY A 109 6.83 11.68 -7.82
C GLY A 109 6.29 12.47 -6.64
N PHE A 110 4.97 12.43 -6.41
CA PHE A 110 4.33 13.00 -5.23
C PHE A 110 4.18 11.93 -4.15
N SER A 111 4.42 12.31 -2.88
CA SER A 111 4.33 11.39 -1.75
C SER A 111 3.64 11.99 -0.54
N ILE A 112 3.19 11.14 0.34
CA ILE A 112 2.70 11.48 1.67
C ILE A 112 3.52 10.69 2.69
N ILE A 113 4.07 11.38 3.67
CA ILE A 113 4.85 10.78 4.74
C ILE A 113 4.23 11.04 6.10
N LYS A 114 4.48 10.12 7.01
CA LYS A 114 4.19 10.26 8.44
C LYS A 114 5.52 10.31 9.18
N MET A 115 5.72 11.32 10.02
CA MET A 115 6.98 11.52 10.73
C MET A 115 6.79 12.29 12.04
N ARG A 116 7.82 12.29 12.89
CA ARG A 116 7.92 13.26 13.98
C ARG A 116 8.39 14.61 13.44
N PRO A 117 7.90 15.72 14.00
CA PRO A 117 8.30 17.03 13.50
C PRO A 117 9.81 17.29 13.71
N PRO A 118 10.53 17.82 12.72
CA PRO A 118 11.90 18.30 12.91
C PRO A 118 11.99 19.37 14.02
N ARG A 119 13.12 19.43 14.70
CA ARG A 119 13.31 20.33 15.86
C ARG A 119 13.06 21.80 15.54
N ASP A 120 13.37 22.22 14.31
CA ASP A 120 13.28 23.61 13.85
C ASP A 120 11.85 24.11 13.60
N ILE A 121 10.86 23.25 13.71
CA ILE A 121 9.43 23.62 13.62
C ILE A 121 8.64 23.30 14.89
N GLN A 122 9.27 22.66 15.88
CA GLN A 122 8.61 22.35 17.16
C GLN A 122 8.34 23.62 17.97
N GLY A 123 7.16 23.68 18.58
CA GLY A 123 6.72 24.84 19.38
C GLY A 123 6.10 25.96 18.58
N PHE A 124 6.24 25.96 17.25
CA PHE A 124 5.64 26.93 16.36
C PHE A 124 4.28 26.49 15.84
N THR A 125 3.46 27.44 15.43
CA THR A 125 2.26 27.15 14.65
C THR A 125 2.64 26.78 13.21
N THR A 126 1.73 26.17 12.47
CA THR A 126 1.96 25.83 11.05
C THR A 126 2.25 27.09 10.21
N ALA A 127 1.62 28.24 10.52
CA ALA A 127 1.89 29.51 9.88
C ALA A 127 3.30 30.04 10.20
N GLU A 128 3.69 30.05 11.48
CA GLU A 128 5.01 30.54 11.92
C GLU A 128 6.15 29.65 11.41
N SER A 129 5.95 28.36 11.30
CA SER A 129 6.95 27.39 10.82
C SER A 129 7.33 27.61 9.37
N LYS A 130 6.45 28.22 8.55
CA LYS A 130 6.63 28.50 7.11
C LYS A 130 7.13 27.29 6.31
N VAL A 131 6.70 26.09 6.68
CA VAL A 131 7.18 24.82 6.11
C VAL A 131 7.01 24.79 4.60
N ARG A 132 5.88 25.28 4.09
CA ARG A 132 5.63 25.34 2.66
C ARG A 132 6.61 26.25 1.91
N GLU A 133 6.90 27.42 2.46
CA GLU A 133 7.78 28.40 1.84
C GLU A 133 9.25 27.99 1.91
N ARG A 134 9.66 27.41 3.06
CA ARG A 134 11.05 27.04 3.33
C ARG A 134 11.45 25.71 2.68
N PHE A 135 10.52 24.77 2.57
CA PHE A 135 10.84 23.38 2.20
C PHE A 135 10.04 22.86 1.00
N GLY A 136 9.04 23.60 0.53
CA GLY A 136 8.19 23.17 -0.58
C GLY A 136 7.23 22.02 -0.26
N VAL A 137 7.07 21.67 1.03
CA VAL A 137 6.21 20.59 1.49
C VAL A 137 5.07 21.15 2.36
N ARG A 138 3.98 20.39 2.53
CA ARG A 138 2.82 20.83 3.28
C ARG A 138 2.48 19.86 4.41
N ILE A 139 2.34 20.38 5.62
CA ILE A 139 1.78 19.62 6.74
C ILE A 139 0.26 19.62 6.57
N ILE A 140 -0.34 18.44 6.45
CA ILE A 140 -1.78 18.26 6.21
C ILE A 140 -2.51 17.71 7.42
N GLY A 141 -1.80 17.10 8.36
CA GLY A 141 -2.38 16.57 9.58
C GLY A 141 -1.39 16.54 10.73
N VAL A 142 -1.91 16.65 11.94
CA VAL A 142 -1.15 16.53 13.18
C VAL A 142 -1.89 15.60 14.13
N LYS A 143 -1.14 14.85 14.91
CA LYS A 143 -1.65 13.99 15.97
C LYS A 143 -0.81 14.19 17.21
N SER A 144 -1.41 14.73 18.25
CA SER A 144 -0.83 14.80 19.59
C SER A 144 -1.01 13.46 20.35
N PRO A 145 -0.15 13.16 21.33
CA PRO A 145 -0.26 11.93 22.11
C PRO A 145 -1.65 11.76 22.71
N GLY A 146 -2.24 10.57 22.50
CA GLY A 146 -3.58 10.24 22.99
C GLY A 146 -4.75 10.87 22.23
N GLN A 147 -4.49 11.71 21.23
CA GLN A 147 -5.53 12.34 20.40
C GLN A 147 -5.61 11.70 19.00
N PRO A 148 -6.75 11.78 18.30
CA PRO A 148 -6.85 11.41 16.89
C PRO A 148 -6.04 12.35 16.00
N PHE A 149 -5.89 12.00 14.71
CA PHE A 149 -5.37 12.94 13.71
C PHE A 149 -6.38 14.04 13.44
N GLU A 150 -5.89 15.27 13.37
CA GLU A 150 -6.66 16.45 13.00
C GLU A 150 -6.02 17.14 11.78
N TYR A 151 -6.85 17.82 10.99
CA TYR A 151 -6.35 18.66 9.90
C TYR A 151 -5.64 19.88 10.48
N THR A 152 -4.57 20.32 9.82
CA THR A 152 -3.84 21.51 10.26
C THR A 152 -4.52 22.79 9.77
N THR A 153 -4.63 23.76 10.66
CA THR A 153 -4.95 25.16 10.36
C THR A 153 -3.68 26.02 10.55
N PRO A 154 -3.67 27.27 10.10
CA PRO A 154 -2.54 28.17 10.33
C PRO A 154 -2.13 28.30 11.80
N GLU A 155 -3.09 28.18 12.71
CA GLU A 155 -2.95 28.32 14.16
C GLU A 155 -2.57 27.00 14.85
N THR A 156 -2.61 25.87 14.16
CA THR A 156 -2.27 24.56 14.73
C THR A 156 -0.83 24.56 15.21
N LYS A 157 -0.62 24.38 16.51
CA LYS A 157 0.71 24.30 17.13
C LYS A 157 1.30 22.91 16.98
N ILE A 158 2.58 22.83 16.67
CA ILE A 158 3.31 21.58 16.45
C ILE A 158 4.15 21.27 17.70
N GLY A 159 3.77 20.25 18.44
CA GLY A 159 4.49 19.79 19.64
C GLY A 159 5.66 18.85 19.31
N PRO A 160 6.62 18.67 20.22
CA PRO A 160 7.78 17.79 20.03
C PRO A 160 7.42 16.30 19.97
N GLU A 161 6.34 15.90 20.65
CA GLU A 161 5.86 14.50 20.70
C GLU A 161 4.77 14.21 19.67
N ASP A 162 4.39 15.20 18.87
CA ASP A 162 3.38 15.05 17.84
C ASP A 162 3.87 14.14 16.71
N VAL A 163 2.92 13.61 15.98
CA VAL A 163 3.13 12.94 14.69
C VAL A 163 2.46 13.78 13.63
N ILE A 164 3.21 14.15 12.59
CA ILE A 164 2.72 14.96 11.49
C ILE A 164 2.59 14.13 10.22
N ILE A 165 1.59 14.47 9.41
CA ILE A 165 1.44 13.97 8.03
C ILE A 165 1.84 15.13 7.11
N VAL A 166 2.80 14.84 6.23
CA VAL A 166 3.37 15.84 5.31
C VAL A 166 3.25 15.33 3.89
N SER A 167 2.87 16.21 2.97
CA SER A 167 2.73 15.91 1.55
C SER A 167 3.59 16.84 0.69
N GLY A 168 4.05 16.32 -0.44
CA GLY A 168 4.85 17.07 -1.40
C GLY A 168 5.62 16.21 -2.38
N ASP A 169 6.54 16.82 -3.12
CA ASP A 169 7.50 16.11 -3.96
C ASP A 169 8.35 15.16 -3.11
N SER A 170 8.56 13.92 -3.60
CA SER A 170 9.25 12.86 -2.87
C SER A 170 10.67 13.28 -2.46
N SER A 171 11.40 13.99 -3.33
CA SER A 171 12.78 14.43 -3.06
C SER A 171 12.84 15.54 -2.00
N LEU A 172 11.83 16.40 -1.96
CA LEU A 172 11.71 17.46 -0.95
C LEU A 172 11.31 16.89 0.41
N LEU A 173 10.43 15.89 0.42
CA LEU A 173 10.02 15.19 1.63
C LEU A 173 11.18 14.43 2.28
N GLU A 174 12.03 13.76 1.50
CA GLU A 174 13.25 13.13 2.01
C GLU A 174 14.20 14.12 2.65
N LYS A 175 14.44 15.27 2.00
CA LYS A 175 15.27 16.34 2.57
C LYS A 175 14.67 16.92 3.84
N PHE A 176 13.35 17.04 3.90
CA PHE A 176 12.64 17.54 5.08
C PHE A 176 12.69 16.54 6.24
N ALA A 177 12.54 15.24 5.97
CA ALA A 177 12.56 14.19 6.98
C ALA A 177 13.94 13.96 7.62
N ASN A 178 15.02 14.27 6.91
CA ASN A 178 16.40 14.08 7.37
C ASN A 178 16.99 15.26 8.17
N ARG A 179 16.14 16.20 8.59
CA ARG A 179 16.51 17.38 9.42
C ARG A 179 16.63 17.13 10.91
#